data_44ca1c1601d862cf8ac750c14a6c0e57
#
_entry.id   44ca1c1601d862cf8ac750c14a6c0e57
#
_cell.length_a   1.000
_cell.length_b   1.000
_cell.length_c   1.000
_cell.angle_alpha   90.00
_cell.angle_beta   90.00
_cell.angle_gamma   90.00
#
_symmetry.space_group_name_H-M   'P 1'
#
loop_
_entity.id
_entity.type
_entity.pdbx_description
1 polymer ?
#
loop_
_entity_poly.entity_id
_entity_poly.type
_entity_poly.pdbx_seq_one_letter_code
_entity_poly.pdbx_strand_id
1 'polypeptide(L)'
;MSKQLSIHTKEKIEKLLANTGDMALKRRARRIVEELDPKEGERILDVGCGDGYYLYLLSNLGLKPDLTGADFDPNALASAKRNLKGKRIKLFQADLMVKLPFKSESFNKIVMSEVAEHLPDDIEGLREVYRVLQPGGVLCLSVPNANYPFLWDPVNWILEHFFGTHIKNGFWAGIWNQHRRLYRPQEIGKVAEKAGFKIIKVESLTWWCLPFNHNLLHLAARMLYGGRFSPKVVLILSKYERKARRPPLIDIVFGLVNTVDELNNLWQPKGMGVSVFLKAIK
;
A
#
# COMPACT_ATOMS: atom_id res chain seq x y z
N MET A 1 -14.38 -3.27 21.98
CA MET A 1 -14.11 -4.62 21.45
C MET A 1 -14.23 -4.56 19.92
N SER A 2 -13.10 -4.66 19.22
CA SER A 2 -13.08 -4.72 17.74
C SER A 2 -13.75 -6.03 17.31
N LYS A 3 -14.91 -5.96 16.66
CA LYS A 3 -15.46 -7.12 15.97
C LYS A 3 -14.48 -7.50 14.85
N GLN A 4 -13.83 -8.64 14.98
CA GLN A 4 -13.01 -9.20 13.90
C GLN A 4 -13.84 -9.31 12.61
N LEU A 5 -13.21 -8.95 11.48
CA LEU A 5 -13.77 -9.20 10.14
C LEU A 5 -14.32 -10.63 10.06
N SER A 6 -15.48 -10.80 9.41
CA SER A 6 -16.07 -12.12 9.24
C SER A 6 -15.10 -13.05 8.50
N ILE A 7 -15.15 -14.34 8.80
CA ILE A 7 -14.34 -15.38 8.13
C ILE A 7 -14.50 -15.26 6.61
N HIS A 8 -15.73 -15.06 6.14
CA HIS A 8 -16.03 -14.87 4.72
C HIS A 8 -15.30 -13.66 4.09
N THR A 9 -15.20 -12.54 4.84
CA THR A 9 -14.47 -11.36 4.35
C THR A 9 -12.97 -11.62 4.27
N LYS A 10 -12.40 -12.35 5.24
CA LYS A 10 -10.98 -12.73 5.22
C LYS A 10 -10.65 -13.64 4.03
N GLU A 11 -11.44 -14.68 3.80
CA GLU A 11 -11.28 -15.55 2.62
C GLU A 11 -11.37 -14.77 1.31
N LYS A 12 -12.24 -13.76 1.26
CA LYS A 12 -12.39 -12.92 0.08
C LYS A 12 -11.18 -12.02 -0.15
N ILE A 13 -10.60 -11.47 0.91
CA ILE A 13 -9.34 -10.72 0.85
C ILE A 13 -8.25 -11.62 0.27
N GLU A 14 -8.07 -12.84 0.78
CA GLU A 14 -7.05 -13.76 0.28
C GLU A 14 -7.22 -14.08 -1.21
N LYS A 15 -8.45 -14.34 -1.64
CA LYS A 15 -8.76 -14.54 -3.08
C LYS A 15 -8.44 -13.31 -3.93
N LEU A 16 -8.66 -12.11 -3.39
CA LEU A 16 -8.34 -10.84 -4.06
C LEU A 16 -6.83 -10.61 -4.18
N LEU A 17 -6.08 -10.99 -3.15
CA LEU A 17 -4.64 -10.82 -3.08
C LEU A 17 -3.84 -11.93 -3.77
N ALA A 18 -4.48 -13.03 -4.17
CA ALA A 18 -3.81 -14.19 -4.77
C ALA A 18 -2.99 -13.86 -6.02
N ASN A 19 -3.35 -12.80 -6.76
CA ASN A 19 -2.63 -12.34 -7.95
C ASN A 19 -1.61 -11.22 -7.67
N THR A 20 -1.36 -10.90 -6.40
CA THR A 20 -0.37 -9.88 -6.03
C THR A 20 0.98 -10.55 -5.85
N GLY A 21 1.87 -10.41 -6.83
CA GLY A 21 3.23 -10.98 -6.80
C GLY A 21 4.20 -10.22 -5.90
N ASP A 22 3.90 -8.97 -5.57
CA ASP A 22 4.65 -8.18 -4.61
C ASP A 22 4.23 -8.56 -3.18
N MET A 23 5.12 -9.24 -2.45
CA MET A 23 4.87 -9.69 -1.07
C MET A 23 4.64 -8.51 -0.12
N ALA A 24 5.39 -7.41 -0.27
CA ALA A 24 5.23 -6.25 0.59
C ALA A 24 3.87 -5.58 0.35
N LEU A 25 3.48 -5.36 -0.91
CA LEU A 25 2.15 -4.85 -1.26
C LEU A 25 1.04 -5.80 -0.77
N LYS A 26 1.20 -7.11 -0.97
CA LYS A 26 0.21 -8.11 -0.55
C LYS A 26 -0.04 -8.06 0.96
N ARG A 27 1.02 -8.09 1.78
CA ARG A 27 0.90 -8.03 3.25
C ARG A 27 0.36 -6.70 3.73
N ARG A 28 0.84 -5.61 3.15
CA ARG A 28 0.38 -4.25 3.44
C ARG A 28 -1.10 -4.09 3.12
N ALA A 29 -1.53 -4.53 1.93
CA ALA A 29 -2.92 -4.44 1.52
C ALA A 29 -3.84 -5.29 2.39
N ARG A 30 -3.43 -6.52 2.73
CA ARG A 30 -4.16 -7.37 3.69
C ARG A 30 -4.35 -6.63 5.02
N ARG A 31 -3.27 -6.13 5.61
CA ARG A 31 -3.30 -5.47 6.90
C ARG A 31 -4.15 -4.20 6.89
N ILE A 32 -4.00 -3.36 5.86
CA ILE A 32 -4.81 -2.14 5.72
C ILE A 32 -6.30 -2.49 5.65
N VAL A 33 -6.70 -3.44 4.81
CA VAL A 33 -8.12 -3.80 4.66
C VAL A 33 -8.68 -4.43 5.93
N GLU A 34 -7.91 -5.29 6.61
CA GLU A 34 -8.30 -5.90 7.89
C GLU A 34 -8.50 -4.87 9.00
N GLU A 35 -7.55 -3.95 9.16
CA GLU A 35 -7.58 -2.95 10.24
C GLU A 35 -8.51 -1.78 9.94
N LEU A 36 -8.76 -1.50 8.66
CA LEU A 36 -9.77 -0.54 8.24
C LEU A 36 -11.18 -1.03 8.59
N ASP A 37 -11.41 -2.37 8.52
CA ASP A 37 -12.69 -3.02 8.82
C ASP A 37 -13.90 -2.30 8.19
N PRO A 38 -13.95 -2.21 6.83
CA PRO A 38 -14.96 -1.43 6.13
C PRO A 38 -16.37 -1.95 6.39
N LYS A 39 -17.35 -1.05 6.53
CA LYS A 39 -18.77 -1.38 6.69
C LYS A 39 -19.58 -0.86 5.51
N GLU A 40 -20.76 -1.42 5.34
CA GLU A 40 -21.73 -0.95 4.35
C GLU A 40 -22.12 0.52 4.63
N GLY A 41 -22.17 1.33 3.59
CA GLY A 41 -22.56 2.74 3.66
C GLY A 41 -21.47 3.69 4.22
N GLU A 42 -20.35 3.19 4.74
CA GLU A 42 -19.26 4.06 5.18
C GLU A 42 -18.62 4.79 3.99
N ARG A 43 -18.29 6.06 4.20
CA ARG A 43 -17.52 6.87 3.25
C ARG A 43 -16.04 6.66 3.50
N ILE A 44 -15.37 6.09 2.51
CA ILE A 44 -13.95 5.74 2.60
C ILE A 44 -13.17 6.51 1.53
N LEU A 45 -12.10 7.18 1.95
CA LEU A 45 -11.17 7.88 1.06
C LEU A 45 -9.86 7.10 0.97
N ASP A 46 -9.37 6.93 -0.24
CA ASP A 46 -8.01 6.48 -0.54
C ASP A 46 -7.21 7.68 -1.02
N VAL A 47 -6.30 8.19 -0.18
CA VAL A 47 -5.45 9.35 -0.46
C VAL A 47 -4.13 8.88 -1.05
N GLY A 48 -3.75 9.43 -2.20
CA GLY A 48 -2.68 8.89 -3.02
C GLY A 48 -3.07 7.54 -3.60
N CYS A 49 -4.27 7.48 -4.21
CA CYS A 49 -4.88 6.21 -4.63
C CYS A 49 -4.14 5.53 -5.81
N GLY A 50 -3.19 6.21 -6.45
CA GLY A 50 -2.40 5.68 -7.53
C GLY A 50 -3.24 5.07 -8.66
N ASP A 51 -2.97 3.82 -8.99
CA ASP A 51 -3.70 3.05 -10.00
C ASP A 51 -5.04 2.45 -9.50
N GLY A 52 -5.46 2.80 -8.26
CA GLY A 52 -6.75 2.43 -7.67
C GLY A 52 -6.79 1.07 -6.98
N TYR A 53 -5.66 0.52 -6.55
CA TYR A 53 -5.61 -0.86 -6.04
C TYR A 53 -6.42 -1.07 -4.76
N TYR A 54 -6.32 -0.18 -3.76
CA TYR A 54 -7.12 -0.30 -2.53
C TYR A 54 -8.61 -0.12 -2.81
N LEU A 55 -8.97 0.81 -3.68
CA LEU A 55 -10.37 0.99 -4.13
C LEU A 55 -10.91 -0.26 -4.83
N TYR A 56 -10.07 -0.92 -5.65
CA TYR A 56 -10.41 -2.19 -6.26
C TYR A 56 -10.66 -3.28 -5.21
N LEU A 57 -9.78 -3.44 -4.22
CA LEU A 57 -9.95 -4.41 -3.16
C LEU A 57 -11.24 -4.15 -2.38
N LEU A 58 -11.43 -2.93 -1.88
CA LEU A 58 -12.60 -2.52 -1.10
C LEU A 58 -13.92 -2.70 -1.85
N SER A 59 -13.95 -2.34 -3.14
CA SER A 59 -15.16 -2.49 -3.98
C SER A 59 -15.54 -3.94 -4.26
N ASN A 60 -14.61 -4.87 -4.05
CA ASN A 60 -14.81 -6.29 -4.33
C ASN A 60 -15.02 -7.15 -3.08
N LEU A 61 -15.04 -6.57 -1.87
CA LEU A 61 -15.31 -7.31 -0.63
C LEU A 61 -16.77 -7.80 -0.49
N GLY A 62 -17.69 -7.27 -1.30
CA GLY A 62 -19.13 -7.56 -1.22
C GLY A 62 -19.86 -6.67 -0.23
N LEU A 63 -19.15 -5.78 0.43
CA LEU A 63 -19.67 -4.63 1.15
C LEU A 63 -19.95 -3.50 0.13
N LYS A 64 -20.78 -2.53 0.47
CA LYS A 64 -21.11 -1.41 -0.40
C LYS A 64 -20.72 -0.07 0.25
N PRO A 65 -19.42 0.16 0.54
CA PRO A 65 -18.97 1.47 1.01
C PRO A 65 -19.06 2.51 -0.13
N ASP A 66 -19.21 3.79 0.23
CA ASP A 66 -19.05 4.92 -0.72
C ASP A 66 -17.55 5.24 -0.85
N LEU A 67 -16.96 4.84 -1.98
CA LEU A 67 -15.52 4.91 -2.21
C LEU A 67 -15.15 6.16 -3.00
N THR A 68 -14.12 6.84 -2.51
CA THR A 68 -13.51 8.00 -3.16
C THR A 68 -12.01 7.80 -3.21
N GLY A 69 -11.39 8.09 -4.34
CA GLY A 69 -9.93 8.15 -4.52
C GLY A 69 -9.48 9.56 -4.83
N ALA A 70 -8.33 9.94 -4.29
CA ALA A 70 -7.67 11.20 -4.61
C ALA A 70 -6.19 10.97 -4.89
N ASP A 71 -5.67 11.56 -5.96
CA ASP A 71 -4.25 11.51 -6.30
C ASP A 71 -3.84 12.81 -7.00
N PHE A 72 -2.57 13.22 -6.87
CA PHE A 72 -2.07 14.40 -7.56
C PHE A 72 -1.68 14.14 -9.01
N ASP A 73 -1.30 12.87 -9.35
CA ASP A 73 -0.87 12.49 -10.69
C ASP A 73 -2.05 12.12 -11.60
N PRO A 74 -2.30 12.90 -12.67
CA PRO A 74 -3.37 12.60 -13.62
C PRO A 74 -3.17 11.26 -14.37
N ASN A 75 -1.93 10.79 -14.55
CA ASN A 75 -1.65 9.52 -15.20
C ASN A 75 -2.02 8.33 -14.30
N ALA A 76 -1.76 8.46 -13.00
CA ALA A 76 -2.20 7.51 -11.99
C ALA A 76 -3.73 7.41 -11.98
N LEU A 77 -4.43 8.55 -11.95
CA LEU A 77 -5.90 8.61 -12.01
C LEU A 77 -6.48 8.04 -13.30
N ALA A 78 -5.82 8.28 -14.46
CA ALA A 78 -6.22 7.66 -15.72
C ALA A 78 -6.10 6.12 -15.66
N SER A 79 -5.08 5.62 -14.99
CA SER A 79 -4.90 4.19 -14.74
C SER A 79 -5.95 3.65 -13.78
N ALA A 80 -6.22 4.35 -12.67
CA ALA A 80 -7.30 4.02 -11.73
C ALA A 80 -8.65 3.93 -12.45
N LYS A 81 -8.98 4.91 -13.29
CA LYS A 81 -10.22 4.93 -14.07
C LYS A 81 -10.37 3.68 -14.98
N ARG A 82 -9.27 3.23 -15.59
CA ARG A 82 -9.27 1.98 -16.40
C ARG A 82 -9.48 0.75 -15.52
N ASN A 83 -8.73 0.65 -14.42
CA ASN A 83 -8.74 -0.52 -13.53
C ASN A 83 -10.05 -0.67 -12.76
N LEU A 84 -10.74 0.44 -12.52
CA LEU A 84 -12.00 0.52 -11.77
C LEU A 84 -13.24 0.62 -12.68
N LYS A 85 -13.08 0.37 -13.99
CA LYS A 85 -14.19 0.44 -14.94
C LYS A 85 -15.39 -0.40 -14.47
N GLY A 86 -16.58 0.21 -14.50
CA GLY A 86 -17.83 -0.42 -14.06
C GLY A 86 -18.05 -0.41 -12.53
N LYS A 87 -17.17 0.22 -11.75
CA LYS A 87 -17.36 0.45 -10.31
C LYS A 87 -17.89 1.85 -10.03
N ARG A 88 -18.75 1.98 -9.00
CA ARG A 88 -19.24 3.30 -8.50
C ARG A 88 -18.19 3.90 -7.56
N ILE A 89 -17.14 4.47 -8.11
CA ILE A 89 -16.03 5.09 -7.38
C ILE A 89 -15.80 6.49 -7.93
N LYS A 90 -15.66 7.46 -7.04
CA LYS A 90 -15.36 8.86 -7.38
C LYS A 90 -13.85 9.04 -7.37
N LEU A 91 -13.29 9.66 -8.39
CA LEU A 91 -11.86 9.96 -8.48
C LEU A 91 -11.65 11.47 -8.63
N PHE A 92 -10.74 12.03 -7.82
CA PHE A 92 -10.42 13.45 -7.80
C PHE A 92 -8.92 13.65 -7.99
N GLN A 93 -8.56 14.60 -8.82
CA GLN A 93 -7.19 15.10 -8.84
C GLN A 93 -7.04 16.09 -7.68
N ALA A 94 -6.14 15.80 -6.74
CA ALA A 94 -5.93 16.63 -5.56
C ALA A 94 -4.51 16.46 -5.00
N ASP A 95 -3.95 17.57 -4.53
CA ASP A 95 -2.66 17.61 -3.86
C ASP A 95 -2.87 17.83 -2.36
N LEU A 96 -2.33 16.92 -1.54
CA LEU A 96 -2.36 17.01 -0.07
C LEU A 96 -1.65 18.27 0.46
N MET A 97 -0.68 18.79 -0.29
CA MET A 97 0.06 20.00 0.12
C MET A 97 -0.70 21.29 -0.16
N VAL A 98 -1.82 21.23 -0.89
CA VAL A 98 -2.68 22.40 -1.12
C VAL A 98 -3.90 22.33 -0.21
N LYS A 99 -4.88 21.60 -0.55
CA LYS A 99 -6.09 21.29 0.22
C LYS A 99 -6.93 20.29 -0.55
N LEU A 100 -7.38 19.25 0.10
CA LEU A 100 -8.30 18.31 -0.52
C LEU A 100 -9.66 18.97 -0.78
N PRO A 101 -10.30 18.70 -1.95
CA PRO A 101 -11.58 19.30 -2.33
C PRO A 101 -12.77 18.70 -1.56
N PHE A 102 -12.57 18.42 -0.28
CA PHE A 102 -13.57 17.83 0.60
C PHE A 102 -13.81 18.72 1.82
N LYS A 103 -15.04 18.72 2.30
CA LYS A 103 -15.39 19.37 3.57
C LYS A 103 -14.71 18.65 4.73
N SER A 104 -14.48 19.36 5.83
CA SER A 104 -14.05 18.74 7.08
C SER A 104 -15.02 17.62 7.47
N GLU A 105 -14.50 16.55 8.08
CA GLU A 105 -15.28 15.46 8.63
C GLU A 105 -16.18 14.74 7.61
N SER A 106 -15.67 14.63 6.36
CA SER A 106 -16.41 14.02 5.26
C SER A 106 -16.32 12.50 5.21
N PHE A 107 -15.29 11.88 5.80
CA PHE A 107 -15.02 10.46 5.66
C PHE A 107 -15.00 9.74 7.00
N ASN A 108 -15.54 8.52 7.03
CA ASN A 108 -15.49 7.63 8.19
C ASN A 108 -14.13 6.95 8.32
N LYS A 109 -13.50 6.65 7.18
CA LYS A 109 -12.24 5.92 7.13
C LYS A 109 -11.36 6.45 6.00
N ILE A 110 -10.05 6.42 6.23
CA ILE A 110 -9.06 6.84 5.23
C ILE A 110 -7.97 5.78 5.12
N VAL A 111 -7.61 5.46 3.87
CA VAL A 111 -6.39 4.75 3.51
C VAL A 111 -5.39 5.77 3.00
N MET A 112 -4.14 5.68 3.48
CA MET A 112 -3.01 6.48 3.00
C MET A 112 -1.78 5.56 2.94
N SER A 113 -1.55 4.94 1.78
CA SER A 113 -0.50 3.92 1.63
C SER A 113 0.60 4.39 0.70
N GLU A 114 1.83 4.47 1.23
CA GLU A 114 3.03 4.90 0.49
C GLU A 114 2.84 6.31 -0.11
N VAL A 115 2.53 7.27 0.75
CA VAL A 115 2.29 8.67 0.37
C VAL A 115 3.12 9.64 1.22
N ALA A 116 3.17 9.44 2.54
CA ALA A 116 3.79 10.39 3.46
C ALA A 116 5.29 10.59 3.18
N GLU A 117 5.99 9.56 2.71
CA GLU A 117 7.40 9.58 2.34
C GLU A 117 7.72 10.50 1.14
N HIS A 118 6.72 10.81 0.33
CA HIS A 118 6.85 11.70 -0.83
C HIS A 118 6.56 13.16 -0.50
N LEU A 119 5.83 13.43 0.60
CA LEU A 119 5.39 14.78 0.94
C LEU A 119 6.57 15.65 1.38
N PRO A 120 6.65 16.92 0.94
CA PRO A 120 7.60 17.90 1.47
C PRO A 120 7.43 18.08 2.99
N ASP A 121 6.18 18.23 3.45
CA ASP A 121 5.78 18.32 4.85
C ASP A 121 4.74 17.24 5.16
N ASP A 122 5.18 16.18 5.83
CA ASP A 122 4.35 15.03 6.18
C ASP A 122 3.35 15.35 7.29
N ILE A 123 3.70 16.27 8.20
CA ILE A 123 2.81 16.70 9.28
C ILE A 123 1.63 17.48 8.71
N GLU A 124 1.88 18.45 7.82
CA GLU A 124 0.81 19.22 7.17
C GLU A 124 -0.08 18.33 6.29
N GLY A 125 0.51 17.39 5.53
CA GLY A 125 -0.26 16.41 4.79
C GLY A 125 -1.17 15.58 5.69
N LEU A 126 -0.66 15.10 6.82
CA LEU A 126 -1.47 14.36 7.80
C LEU A 126 -2.50 15.23 8.53
N ARG A 127 -2.25 16.52 8.76
CA ARG A 127 -3.27 17.47 9.27
C ARG A 127 -4.43 17.64 8.30
N GLU A 128 -4.15 17.65 7.01
CA GLU A 128 -5.22 17.72 6.00
C GLU A 128 -6.05 16.43 5.96
N VAL A 129 -5.40 15.26 6.10
CA VAL A 129 -6.08 13.97 6.28
C VAL A 129 -6.93 13.97 7.56
N TYR A 130 -6.40 14.48 8.67
CA TYR A 130 -7.11 14.65 9.93
C TYR A 130 -8.35 15.55 9.78
N ARG A 131 -8.21 16.66 9.05
CA ARG A 131 -9.33 17.58 8.80
C ARG A 131 -10.51 16.90 8.12
N VAL A 132 -10.27 16.10 7.08
CA VAL A 132 -11.36 15.45 6.31
C VAL A 132 -11.90 14.19 6.96
N LEU A 133 -11.20 13.61 7.94
CA LEU A 133 -11.66 12.47 8.72
C LEU A 133 -12.65 12.91 9.81
N GLN A 134 -13.72 12.14 10.03
CA GLN A 134 -14.71 12.39 11.09
C GLN A 134 -14.13 12.14 12.48
N PRO A 135 -14.64 12.78 13.54
CA PRO A 135 -14.36 12.39 14.91
C PRO A 135 -14.64 10.90 15.13
N GLY A 136 -13.69 10.18 15.74
CA GLY A 136 -13.74 8.71 15.87
C GLY A 136 -13.47 7.94 14.59
N GLY A 137 -13.20 8.61 13.47
CA GLY A 137 -12.84 7.98 12.19
C GLY A 137 -11.46 7.31 12.25
N VAL A 138 -11.24 6.35 11.35
CA VAL A 138 -10.03 5.51 11.31
C VAL A 138 -9.13 5.90 10.14
N LEU A 139 -7.86 6.12 10.43
CA LEU A 139 -6.78 6.19 9.44
C LEU A 139 -6.00 4.88 9.45
N CYS A 140 -5.84 4.25 8.29
CA CYS A 140 -4.86 3.19 8.04
C CYS A 140 -3.80 3.73 7.08
N LEU A 141 -2.57 3.83 7.57
CA LEU A 141 -1.44 4.39 6.85
C LEU A 141 -0.32 3.36 6.71
N SER A 142 0.40 3.39 5.60
CA SER A 142 1.67 2.68 5.47
C SER A 142 2.74 3.56 4.83
N VAL A 143 3.98 3.29 5.23
CA VAL A 143 5.18 3.95 4.72
C VAL A 143 6.33 2.94 4.60
N PRO A 144 7.36 3.18 3.76
CA PRO A 144 8.56 2.36 3.74
C PRO A 144 9.33 2.47 5.07
N ASN A 145 9.88 1.35 5.53
CA ASN A 145 10.58 1.25 6.80
C ASN A 145 12.09 1.50 6.63
N ALA A 146 12.65 2.41 7.43
CA ALA A 146 14.09 2.65 7.47
C ALA A 146 14.88 1.43 7.99
N ASN A 147 14.22 0.52 8.75
CA ASN A 147 14.82 -0.73 9.21
C ASN A 147 14.43 -1.90 8.27
N TYR A 148 14.56 -1.70 6.97
CA TYR A 148 14.25 -2.74 5.99
C TYR A 148 15.28 -3.89 6.01
N PRO A 149 14.87 -5.13 5.66
CA PRO A 149 15.76 -6.28 5.69
C PRO A 149 16.80 -6.21 4.57
N PHE A 150 18.01 -6.71 4.84
CA PHE A 150 19.11 -6.80 3.88
C PHE A 150 18.67 -7.40 2.54
N LEU A 151 17.92 -8.49 2.55
CA LEU A 151 17.49 -9.18 1.34
C LEU A 151 16.58 -8.34 0.43
N TRP A 152 15.86 -7.35 0.99
CA TRP A 152 14.97 -6.50 0.20
C TRP A 152 15.73 -5.61 -0.78
N ASP A 153 16.77 -4.94 -0.29
CA ASP A 153 17.63 -4.03 -1.06
C ASP A 153 19.07 -4.10 -0.54
N PRO A 154 19.83 -5.16 -0.93
CA PRO A 154 21.18 -5.37 -0.42
C PRO A 154 22.14 -4.24 -0.76
N VAL A 155 21.96 -3.59 -1.91
CA VAL A 155 22.88 -2.52 -2.37
C VAL A 155 22.76 -1.30 -1.47
N ASN A 156 21.57 -0.76 -1.29
CA ASN A 156 21.38 0.39 -0.43
C ASN A 156 21.58 0.05 1.05
N TRP A 157 21.25 -1.16 1.48
CA TRP A 157 21.52 -1.59 2.84
C TRP A 157 23.04 -1.55 3.15
N ILE A 158 23.91 -2.05 2.24
CA ILE A 158 25.38 -1.97 2.39
C ILE A 158 25.84 -0.51 2.37
N LEU A 159 25.37 0.27 1.40
CA LEU A 159 25.76 1.67 1.28
C LEU A 159 25.40 2.49 2.53
N GLU A 160 24.24 2.26 3.11
CA GLU A 160 23.82 2.97 4.33
C GLU A 160 24.59 2.54 5.56
N HIS A 161 24.81 1.23 5.76
CA HIS A 161 25.45 0.71 6.97
C HIS A 161 26.95 0.95 7.03
N PHE A 162 27.63 0.94 5.89
CA PHE A 162 29.10 1.05 5.84
C PHE A 162 29.59 2.41 5.32
N PHE A 163 28.77 3.11 4.52
CA PHE A 163 29.22 4.34 3.84
C PHE A 163 28.33 5.55 4.15
N GLY A 164 27.22 5.39 4.89
CA GLY A 164 26.29 6.49 5.25
C GLY A 164 25.63 7.15 4.03
N THR A 165 25.50 6.45 2.92
CA THR A 165 24.91 6.95 1.67
C THR A 165 23.95 5.94 1.05
N HIS A 166 23.19 6.35 0.03
CA HIS A 166 22.29 5.49 -0.73
C HIS A 166 22.09 6.01 -2.16
N ILE A 167 21.60 5.15 -3.05
CA ILE A 167 21.29 5.48 -4.43
C ILE A 167 19.83 5.92 -4.50
N LYS A 168 19.58 7.14 -5.00
CA LYS A 168 18.22 7.74 -5.07
C LYS A 168 17.53 7.56 -6.42
N ASN A 169 18.25 7.25 -7.48
CA ASN A 169 17.70 7.22 -8.83
C ASN A 169 18.14 5.99 -9.62
N GLY A 170 17.32 5.57 -10.56
CA GLY A 170 17.61 4.47 -11.47
C GLY A 170 17.30 3.09 -10.88
N PHE A 171 17.76 2.04 -11.57
CA PHE A 171 17.44 0.65 -11.24
C PHE A 171 17.88 0.24 -9.82
N TRP A 172 19.01 0.77 -9.35
CA TRP A 172 19.59 0.47 -8.05
C TRP A 172 19.10 1.37 -6.91
N ALA A 173 18.17 2.29 -7.21
CA ALA A 173 17.59 3.15 -6.17
C ALA A 173 16.76 2.36 -5.13
N GLY A 174 16.28 1.18 -5.50
CA GLY A 174 15.65 0.24 -4.59
C GLY A 174 14.52 0.88 -3.79
N ILE A 175 14.58 0.72 -2.46
CA ILE A 175 13.60 1.30 -1.54
C ILE A 175 13.62 2.84 -1.52
N TRP A 176 14.70 3.47 -1.99
CA TRP A 176 14.84 4.93 -2.04
C TRP A 176 14.27 5.58 -3.31
N ASN A 177 13.78 4.76 -4.26
CA ASN A 177 13.29 5.29 -5.53
C ASN A 177 12.12 6.26 -5.33
N GLN A 178 12.35 7.55 -5.65
CA GLN A 178 11.41 8.66 -5.49
C GLN A 178 11.04 9.00 -4.03
N HIS A 179 11.59 8.31 -3.01
CA HIS A 179 11.33 8.60 -1.62
C HIS A 179 12.22 9.75 -1.10
N ARG A 180 11.61 10.69 -0.41
CA ARG A 180 12.34 11.77 0.28
C ARG A 180 12.91 11.28 1.60
N ARG A 181 12.23 10.32 2.24
CA ARG A 181 12.57 9.74 3.54
C ARG A 181 12.01 8.33 3.71
N LEU A 182 12.61 7.58 4.62
CA LEU A 182 12.06 6.35 5.16
C LEU A 182 11.75 6.59 6.62
N TYR A 183 10.88 5.77 7.22
CA TYR A 183 10.45 5.96 8.61
C TYR A 183 10.76 4.75 9.47
N ARG A 184 11.23 5.00 10.68
CA ARG A 184 11.12 3.99 11.74
C ARG A 184 9.70 4.01 12.32
N PRO A 185 9.23 2.88 12.93
CA PRO A 185 7.88 2.82 13.49
C PRO A 185 7.56 3.97 14.46
N GLN A 186 8.52 4.36 15.29
CA GLN A 186 8.35 5.44 16.28
C GLN A 186 8.29 6.83 15.62
N GLU A 187 8.96 7.02 14.48
CA GLU A 187 9.01 8.30 13.78
C GLU A 187 7.67 8.62 13.14
N ILE A 188 7.10 7.68 12.37
CA ILE A 188 5.77 7.90 11.76
C ILE A 188 4.67 8.01 12.82
N GLY A 189 4.79 7.31 13.95
CA GLY A 189 3.90 7.48 15.10
C GLY A 189 3.91 8.93 15.60
N LYS A 190 5.10 9.49 15.86
CA LYS A 190 5.25 10.89 16.31
C LYS A 190 4.74 11.90 15.27
N VAL A 191 4.94 11.64 13.98
CA VAL A 191 4.43 12.51 12.89
C VAL A 191 2.90 12.51 12.93
N ALA A 192 2.26 11.35 13.05
CA ALA A 192 0.81 11.25 13.14
C ALA A 192 0.25 11.89 14.43
N GLU A 193 0.91 11.72 15.58
CA GLU A 193 0.54 12.38 16.84
C GLU A 193 0.61 13.91 16.72
N LYS A 194 1.66 14.46 16.11
CA LYS A 194 1.80 15.91 15.84
C LYS A 194 0.72 16.45 14.91
N ALA A 195 0.17 15.61 14.03
CA ALA A 195 -0.96 15.95 13.19
C ALA A 195 -2.33 15.87 13.90
N GLY A 196 -2.37 15.38 15.15
CA GLY A 196 -3.55 15.30 16.00
C GLY A 196 -4.14 13.90 16.17
N PHE A 197 -3.56 12.88 15.54
CA PHE A 197 -4.07 11.51 15.62
C PHE A 197 -3.72 10.83 16.93
N LYS A 198 -4.65 10.00 17.44
CA LYS A 198 -4.39 9.04 18.50
C LYS A 198 -3.96 7.71 17.90
N ILE A 199 -2.75 7.27 18.20
CA ILE A 199 -2.21 6.02 17.69
C ILE A 199 -2.85 4.82 18.39
N ILE A 200 -3.35 3.88 17.60
CA ILE A 200 -3.92 2.62 18.08
C ILE A 200 -2.94 1.47 17.90
N LYS A 201 -2.22 1.46 16.77
CA LYS A 201 -1.32 0.37 16.42
C LYS A 201 -0.22 0.86 15.50
N VAL A 202 1.01 0.40 15.74
CA VAL A 202 2.14 0.54 14.82
C VAL A 202 2.82 -0.82 14.73
N GLU A 203 3.05 -1.31 13.53
CA GLU A 203 3.75 -2.57 13.30
C GLU A 203 4.56 -2.54 12.01
N SER A 204 5.64 -3.32 11.98
CA SER A 204 6.43 -3.53 10.76
C SER A 204 5.93 -4.77 10.04
N LEU A 205 5.98 -4.73 8.71
CA LEU A 205 5.48 -5.79 7.84
C LEU A 205 6.58 -6.24 6.89
N THR A 206 6.58 -7.55 6.59
CA THR A 206 7.43 -8.17 5.57
C THR A 206 8.91 -8.13 5.92
N TRP A 207 9.34 -9.05 6.77
CA TRP A 207 10.76 -9.29 7.06
C TRP A 207 11.37 -10.29 6.06
N TRP A 208 10.73 -11.44 5.89
CA TRP A 208 11.18 -12.46 4.95
C TRP A 208 10.77 -12.07 3.52
N CYS A 209 11.75 -12.01 2.64
CA CYS A 209 11.56 -11.68 1.23
C CYS A 209 12.62 -12.37 0.38
N LEU A 210 12.40 -12.44 -0.93
CA LEU A 210 13.41 -12.90 -1.86
C LEU A 210 14.54 -11.85 -2.01
N PRO A 211 15.80 -12.27 -2.22
CA PRO A 211 16.89 -11.34 -2.50
C PRO A 211 16.57 -10.45 -3.70
N PHE A 212 16.88 -9.17 -3.60
CA PHE A 212 16.63 -8.17 -4.65
C PHE A 212 15.15 -8.08 -5.07
N ASN A 213 14.24 -8.40 -4.14
CA ASN A 213 12.81 -8.49 -4.47
C ASN A 213 12.28 -7.20 -5.11
N HIS A 214 12.71 -6.03 -4.62
CA HIS A 214 12.32 -4.74 -5.21
C HIS A 214 12.80 -4.62 -6.67
N ASN A 215 14.08 -4.93 -6.93
CA ASN A 215 14.66 -4.84 -8.27
C ASN A 215 14.00 -5.82 -9.25
N LEU A 216 13.71 -7.04 -8.78
CA LEU A 216 13.00 -8.06 -9.58
C LEU A 216 11.59 -7.61 -9.95
N LEU A 217 10.86 -7.03 -9.00
CA LEU A 217 9.53 -6.48 -9.24
C LEU A 217 9.56 -5.30 -10.23
N HIS A 218 10.54 -4.40 -10.07
CA HIS A 218 10.72 -3.28 -10.98
C HIS A 218 11.05 -3.74 -12.39
N LEU A 219 11.95 -4.72 -12.54
CA LEU A 219 12.29 -5.33 -13.82
C LEU A 219 11.06 -6.00 -14.45
N ALA A 220 10.32 -6.79 -13.68
CA ALA A 220 9.09 -7.43 -14.14
C ALA A 220 8.04 -6.41 -14.61
N ALA A 221 7.82 -5.35 -13.83
CA ALA A 221 6.91 -4.27 -14.20
C ALA A 221 7.37 -3.58 -15.51
N ARG A 222 8.65 -3.25 -15.62
CA ARG A 222 9.21 -2.63 -16.83
C ARG A 222 9.10 -3.53 -18.05
N MET A 223 9.27 -4.83 -17.89
CA MET A 223 9.08 -5.79 -18.99
C MET A 223 7.61 -5.91 -19.38
N LEU A 224 6.71 -5.98 -18.39
CA LEU A 224 5.27 -6.14 -18.62
C LEU A 224 4.64 -4.91 -19.28
N TYR A 225 4.97 -3.72 -18.79
CA TYR A 225 4.37 -2.47 -19.28
C TYR A 225 5.18 -1.79 -20.38
N GLY A 226 6.40 -2.27 -20.66
CA GLY A 226 7.26 -1.77 -21.74
C GLY A 226 6.91 -2.27 -23.14
N GLY A 227 5.75 -2.89 -23.34
CA GLY A 227 5.26 -3.34 -24.65
C GLY A 227 5.94 -4.62 -25.21
N ARG A 228 6.78 -5.27 -24.41
CA ARG A 228 7.51 -6.51 -24.84
C ARG A 228 6.66 -7.78 -24.76
N PHE A 229 5.57 -7.77 -24.00
CA PHE A 229 4.66 -8.89 -23.85
C PHE A 229 3.32 -8.65 -24.49
N SER A 230 2.69 -9.72 -24.97
CA SER A 230 1.33 -9.63 -25.51
C SER A 230 0.35 -9.14 -24.43
N PRO A 231 -0.74 -8.44 -24.82
CA PRO A 231 -1.78 -7.99 -23.87
C PRO A 231 -2.34 -9.12 -23.01
N LYS A 232 -2.37 -10.36 -23.53
CA LYS A 232 -2.81 -11.54 -22.77
C LYS A 232 -1.88 -11.86 -21.60
N VAL A 233 -0.56 -11.78 -21.78
CA VAL A 233 0.42 -12.03 -20.70
C VAL A 233 0.34 -10.92 -19.65
N VAL A 234 0.24 -9.67 -20.07
CA VAL A 234 0.05 -8.54 -19.15
C VAL A 234 -1.21 -8.73 -18.31
N LEU A 235 -2.30 -9.18 -18.91
CA LEU A 235 -3.56 -9.44 -18.22
C LEU A 235 -3.43 -10.57 -17.18
N ILE A 236 -2.78 -11.70 -17.54
CA ILE A 236 -2.56 -12.86 -16.66
C ILE A 236 -1.76 -12.48 -15.41
N LEU A 237 -0.80 -11.58 -15.55
CA LEU A 237 0.07 -11.12 -14.45
C LEU A 237 -0.47 -9.88 -13.71
N SER A 238 -1.60 -9.34 -14.18
CA SER A 238 -2.23 -8.19 -13.55
C SER A 238 -2.80 -8.52 -12.18
N LYS A 239 -2.49 -7.70 -11.19
CA LYS A 239 -3.08 -7.77 -9.83
C LYS A 239 -4.61 -7.53 -9.82
N TYR A 240 -5.19 -7.05 -10.91
CA TYR A 240 -6.62 -6.79 -11.08
C TYR A 240 -7.39 -7.95 -11.74
N GLU A 241 -6.70 -8.91 -12.37
CA GLU A 241 -7.33 -10.01 -13.10
C GLU A 241 -7.46 -11.27 -12.21
N ARG A 242 -8.64 -11.87 -12.19
CA ARG A 242 -8.93 -13.05 -11.36
C ARG A 242 -9.19 -14.32 -12.14
N LYS A 243 -9.53 -14.20 -13.43
CA LYS A 243 -10.05 -15.32 -14.23
C LYS A 243 -9.03 -15.93 -15.17
N ALA A 244 -7.91 -15.28 -15.39
CA ALA A 244 -6.91 -15.77 -16.32
C ALA A 244 -6.20 -16.99 -15.75
N ARG A 245 -6.29 -18.13 -16.45
CA ARG A 245 -5.55 -19.34 -16.14
C ARG A 245 -4.06 -19.06 -16.37
N ARG A 246 -3.26 -19.16 -15.32
CA ARG A 246 -1.82 -18.92 -15.41
C ARG A 246 -1.12 -20.14 -16.03
N PRO A 247 -0.04 -19.93 -16.81
CA PRO A 247 0.87 -21.00 -17.18
C PRO A 247 1.45 -21.69 -15.92
N PRO A 248 1.69 -23.02 -15.92
CA PRO A 248 2.18 -23.75 -14.76
C PRO A 248 3.48 -23.18 -14.16
N LEU A 249 4.40 -22.67 -14.99
CA LEU A 249 5.64 -22.06 -14.54
C LEU A 249 5.38 -20.81 -13.67
N ILE A 250 4.39 -20.00 -14.04
CA ILE A 250 4.02 -18.81 -13.27
C ILE A 250 3.40 -19.22 -11.94
N ASP A 251 2.58 -20.26 -11.90
CA ASP A 251 2.01 -20.79 -10.67
C ASP A 251 3.10 -21.33 -9.72
N ILE A 252 4.15 -21.97 -10.24
CA ILE A 252 5.31 -22.40 -9.44
C ILE A 252 6.01 -21.18 -8.82
N VAL A 253 6.28 -20.14 -9.61
CA VAL A 253 6.92 -18.90 -9.10
C VAL A 253 6.07 -18.25 -8.00
N PHE A 254 4.76 -18.13 -8.22
CA PHE A 254 3.85 -17.62 -7.19
C PHE A 254 3.79 -18.54 -5.96
N GLY A 255 3.89 -19.85 -6.16
CA GLY A 255 3.99 -20.83 -5.08
C GLY A 255 5.22 -20.58 -4.20
N LEU A 256 6.39 -20.42 -4.80
CA LEU A 256 7.64 -20.09 -4.08
C LEU A 256 7.53 -18.75 -3.34
N VAL A 257 7.04 -17.71 -4.00
CA VAL A 257 6.82 -16.39 -3.38
C VAL A 257 5.88 -16.52 -2.17
N ASN A 258 4.79 -17.25 -2.31
CA ASN A 258 3.84 -17.46 -1.22
C ASN A 258 4.45 -18.28 -0.07
N THR A 259 5.28 -19.28 -0.36
CA THR A 259 5.97 -20.07 0.69
C THR A 259 6.92 -19.19 1.51
N VAL A 260 7.69 -18.33 0.85
CA VAL A 260 8.55 -17.35 1.55
C VAL A 260 7.69 -16.34 2.32
N ASP A 261 6.56 -15.91 1.75
CA ASP A 261 5.63 -15.01 2.42
C ASP A 261 5.07 -15.61 3.72
N GLU A 262 4.77 -16.91 3.77
CA GLU A 262 4.27 -17.57 4.97
C GLU A 262 5.27 -17.55 6.14
N LEU A 263 6.59 -17.47 5.89
CA LEU A 263 7.58 -17.33 6.95
C LEU A 263 7.35 -16.07 7.81
N ASN A 264 6.81 -15.01 7.22
CA ASN A 264 6.44 -13.79 7.94
C ASN A 264 5.28 -13.99 8.94
N ASN A 265 4.49 -15.06 8.80
CA ASN A 265 3.44 -15.42 9.75
C ASN A 265 4.00 -16.16 10.97
N LEU A 266 5.14 -16.86 10.78
CA LEU A 266 5.79 -17.62 11.85
C LEU A 266 6.59 -16.70 12.77
N TRP A 267 7.39 -15.81 12.20
CA TRP A 267 8.24 -14.90 12.96
C TRP A 267 8.76 -13.74 12.13
N GLN A 268 8.79 -12.56 12.75
CA GLN A 268 9.52 -11.39 12.26
C GLN A 268 10.04 -10.55 13.44
N PRO A 269 11.21 -9.90 13.31
CA PRO A 269 11.75 -9.06 14.37
C PRO A 269 10.91 -7.78 14.54
N LYS A 270 10.75 -7.34 15.80
CA LYS A 270 10.01 -6.11 16.10
C LYS A 270 10.71 -4.88 15.50
N GLY A 271 9.93 -4.00 14.87
CA GLY A 271 10.43 -2.74 14.30
C GLY A 271 11.19 -2.89 12.99
N MET A 272 11.40 -4.12 12.50
CA MET A 272 12.10 -4.41 11.25
C MET A 272 11.15 -4.98 10.22
N GLY A 273 11.36 -4.65 8.95
CA GLY A 273 10.51 -5.08 7.83
C GLY A 273 10.52 -4.05 6.70
N VAL A 274 9.94 -4.39 5.57
CA VAL A 274 9.91 -3.51 4.37
C VAL A 274 9.04 -2.28 4.58
N SER A 275 7.90 -2.45 5.25
CA SER A 275 6.94 -1.37 5.45
C SER A 275 6.58 -1.22 6.94
N VAL A 276 6.22 -0.02 7.33
CA VAL A 276 5.54 0.27 8.60
C VAL A 276 4.07 0.48 8.30
N PHE A 277 3.22 -0.21 9.04
CA PHE A 277 1.78 0.03 9.09
C PHE A 277 1.42 0.79 10.35
N LEU A 278 0.52 1.75 10.24
CA LEU A 278 -0.02 2.52 11.35
C LEU A 278 -1.54 2.60 11.25
N LYS A 279 -2.22 2.33 12.37
CA LYS A 279 -3.64 2.60 12.58
C LYS A 279 -3.81 3.69 13.61
N ALA A 280 -4.57 4.71 13.28
CA ALA A 280 -4.87 5.81 14.17
C ALA A 280 -6.34 6.22 14.10
N ILE A 281 -6.80 6.96 15.08
CA ILE A 281 -8.14 7.56 15.13
C ILE A 281 -8.04 9.07 15.33
N LYS A 282 -9.05 9.77 14.79
CA LYS A 282 -9.27 11.19 15.07
C LYS A 282 -9.96 11.37 16.40
#